data_42f0443b895e8d581dda92ea7b744e88
#
_entry.id   42f0443b895e8d581dda92ea7b744e88
#
_cell.length_a   1.000
_cell.length_b   1.000
_cell.length_c   1.000
_cell.angle_alpha   90.00
_cell.angle_beta   90.00
_cell.angle_gamma   90.00
#
_symmetry.space_group_name_H-M   'P 1'
#
loop_
_entity.id
_entity.type
_entity.pdbx_description
1 polymer ?
#
loop_
_entity_poly.entity_id
_entity_poly.type
_entity_poly.pdbx_seq_one_letter_code
_entity_poly.pdbx_strand_id
1 'polypeptide(L)'
;MGAPSAAAYGATMEDPFPTVLSSAQLSSLAERQIEEKLGRDGETRRHELRLQRAAATMRLPAGEVPAVVEFPRGLPYGREFPAAFTIYIDGVLNRRATSYYRLTVYDHVLVAMKDIRAEEPITPANARVEERAVDTLPELTLTDFGRLEGRVAGRYIRKDAVITPQMLAMPLVMRAGNAVELILDANGIV
;
A
#
# COMPACT_ATOMS: atom_id res chain seq x y z
N MET A 1 -46.10 65.15 28.14
CA MET A 1 -46.23 63.70 27.94
C MET A 1 -45.16 63.29 26.96
N GLY A 2 -44.01 62.86 27.44
CA GLY A 2 -42.89 62.37 26.65
C GLY A 2 -42.97 60.84 26.59
N ALA A 3 -43.01 60.27 25.40
CA ALA A 3 -42.91 58.87 25.17
C ALA A 3 -41.47 58.36 25.44
N PRO A 4 -41.26 57.19 26.04
CA PRO A 4 -39.90 56.64 26.20
C PRO A 4 -39.37 56.13 24.88
N SER A 5 -38.16 56.57 24.52
CA SER A 5 -37.39 56.05 23.40
C SER A 5 -37.08 54.58 23.63
N ALA A 6 -37.49 53.74 22.69
CA ALA A 6 -37.10 52.35 22.63
C ALA A 6 -35.59 52.31 22.26
N ALA A 7 -34.75 52.06 23.27
CA ALA A 7 -33.33 51.70 23.08
C ALA A 7 -33.31 50.32 22.33
N ALA A 8 -32.83 50.33 21.10
CA ALA A 8 -32.58 49.14 20.32
C ALA A 8 -31.53 48.30 21.01
N TYR A 9 -31.93 47.15 21.54
CA TYR A 9 -31.02 46.07 21.94
C TYR A 9 -30.47 45.42 20.66
N GLY A 10 -29.47 46.02 20.10
CA GLY A 10 -28.63 45.38 19.08
C GLY A 10 -27.58 44.51 19.78
N ALA A 11 -28.02 43.44 20.38
CA ALA A 11 -27.09 42.38 20.76
C ALA A 11 -26.65 41.67 19.47
N THR A 12 -25.46 42.02 19.01
CA THR A 12 -24.74 41.22 18.01
C THR A 12 -24.57 39.83 18.66
N MET A 13 -25.39 38.86 18.27
CA MET A 13 -25.16 37.47 18.66
C MET A 13 -23.82 37.06 18.06
N GLU A 14 -22.77 37.02 18.88
CA GLU A 14 -21.50 36.41 18.47
C GLU A 14 -21.77 34.95 18.08
N ASP A 15 -21.20 34.55 16.95
CA ASP A 15 -21.34 33.16 16.50
C ASP A 15 -20.68 32.24 17.54
N PRO A 16 -21.44 31.33 18.17
CA PRO A 16 -20.89 30.43 19.18
C PRO A 16 -19.87 29.42 18.59
N PHE A 17 -19.78 29.32 17.26
CA PHE A 17 -18.89 28.38 16.55
C PHE A 17 -18.10 29.10 15.44
N PRO A 18 -17.20 30.04 15.79
CA PRO A 18 -16.48 30.85 14.81
C PRO A 18 -15.38 30.08 14.09
N THR A 19 -14.90 28.96 14.65
CA THR A 19 -13.80 28.18 14.08
C THR A 19 -14.33 27.13 13.13
N VAL A 20 -13.81 27.11 11.91
CA VAL A 20 -14.17 26.09 10.90
C VAL A 20 -12.98 25.17 10.68
N LEU A 21 -13.16 23.89 11.03
CA LEU A 21 -12.21 22.82 10.67
C LEU A 21 -12.75 22.11 9.43
N SER A 22 -12.12 22.37 8.30
CA SER A 22 -12.57 21.86 7.02
C SER A 22 -12.20 20.40 6.80
N SER A 23 -12.98 19.72 5.98
CA SER A 23 -12.68 18.37 5.49
C SER A 23 -11.28 18.30 4.84
N ALA A 24 -10.88 19.32 4.07
CA ALA A 24 -9.57 19.40 3.42
C ALA A 24 -8.42 19.45 4.42
N GLN A 25 -8.55 20.21 5.52
CA GLN A 25 -7.52 20.28 6.56
C GLN A 25 -7.34 18.93 7.26
N LEU A 26 -8.43 18.23 7.55
CA LEU A 26 -8.37 16.88 8.13
C LEU A 26 -7.74 15.88 7.15
N SER A 27 -8.10 15.95 5.87
CA SER A 27 -7.50 15.09 4.85
C SER A 27 -5.99 15.33 4.72
N SER A 28 -5.55 16.58 4.64
CA SER A 28 -4.13 16.90 4.56
C SER A 28 -3.34 16.45 5.81
N LEU A 29 -3.95 16.52 6.99
CA LEU A 29 -3.34 15.99 8.22
C LEU A 29 -3.16 14.47 8.13
N ALA A 30 -4.21 13.74 7.72
CA ALA A 30 -4.15 12.29 7.61
C ALA A 30 -3.14 11.84 6.54
N GLU A 31 -3.16 12.47 5.35
CA GLU A 31 -2.25 12.16 4.25
C GLU A 31 -0.79 12.33 4.68
N ARG A 32 -0.46 13.45 5.32
CA ARG A 32 0.89 13.69 5.85
C ARG A 32 1.30 12.62 6.86
N GLN A 33 0.41 12.25 7.79
CA GLN A 33 0.72 11.22 8.80
C GLN A 33 0.82 9.82 8.20
N ILE A 34 0.08 9.53 7.12
CA ILE A 34 0.22 8.29 6.36
C ILE A 34 1.60 8.22 5.71
N GLU A 35 2.03 9.29 5.02
CA GLU A 35 3.34 9.37 4.38
C GLU A 35 4.49 9.25 5.40
N GLU A 36 4.39 9.96 6.52
CA GLU A 36 5.37 9.85 7.63
C GLU A 36 5.44 8.43 8.20
N LYS A 37 4.30 7.76 8.30
CA LYS A 37 4.25 6.37 8.79
C LYS A 37 4.86 5.40 7.78
N LEU A 38 4.54 5.52 6.50
CA LEU A 38 5.13 4.72 5.43
C LEU A 38 6.66 4.87 5.41
N GLY A 39 7.16 6.10 5.51
CA GLY A 39 8.59 6.38 5.59
C GLY A 39 9.26 5.76 6.83
N ARG A 40 8.62 5.81 7.99
CA ARG A 40 9.12 5.16 9.22
C ARG A 40 9.11 3.63 9.14
N ASP A 41 8.12 3.05 8.47
CA ASP A 41 8.00 1.61 8.25
C ASP A 41 8.94 1.12 7.13
N GLY A 42 9.71 2.04 6.48
CA GLY A 42 10.68 1.73 5.43
C GLY A 42 10.05 1.41 4.08
N GLU A 43 8.80 1.79 3.85
CA GLU A 43 8.15 1.61 2.55
C GLU A 43 8.73 2.59 1.52
N THR A 44 9.41 2.04 0.51
CA THR A 44 10.05 2.82 -0.56
C THR A 44 9.45 2.57 -1.93
N ARG A 45 8.51 1.62 -2.03
CA ARG A 45 7.86 1.26 -3.29
C ARG A 45 6.89 2.34 -3.72
N ARG A 46 6.62 2.39 -5.02
CA ARG A 46 5.58 3.27 -5.55
C ARG A 46 4.23 2.94 -4.89
N HIS A 47 3.54 3.96 -4.44
CA HIS A 47 2.22 3.79 -3.85
C HIS A 47 1.25 4.87 -4.30
N GLU A 48 -0.03 4.61 -4.13
CA GLU A 48 -1.14 5.50 -4.45
C GLU A 48 -2.10 5.51 -3.27
N LEU A 49 -2.30 6.69 -2.70
CA LEU A 49 -3.25 6.92 -1.62
C LEU A 49 -4.52 7.56 -2.20
N ARG A 50 -5.67 6.94 -1.95
CA ARG A 50 -6.97 7.46 -2.39
C ARG A 50 -7.89 7.69 -1.20
N LEU A 51 -8.38 8.91 -1.06
CA LEU A 51 -9.47 9.24 -0.15
C LEU A 51 -10.77 8.62 -0.69
N GLN A 52 -11.39 7.73 0.08
CA GLN A 52 -12.65 7.08 -0.27
C GLN A 52 -13.84 7.85 0.27
N ARG A 53 -13.73 8.32 1.52
CA ARG A 53 -14.76 9.09 2.19
C ARG A 53 -14.11 10.08 3.15
N ALA A 54 -14.37 11.36 2.93
CA ALA A 54 -13.85 12.44 3.78
C ALA A 54 -14.68 12.60 5.06
N ALA A 55 -14.03 13.01 6.14
CA ALA A 55 -14.72 13.54 7.30
C ALA A 55 -15.45 14.83 6.96
N ALA A 56 -16.57 15.08 7.60
CA ALA A 56 -17.34 16.30 7.37
C ALA A 56 -16.59 17.53 7.89
N THR A 57 -16.79 18.67 7.25
CA THR A 57 -16.41 19.98 7.79
C THR A 57 -17.18 20.26 9.08
N MET A 58 -16.52 20.78 10.08
CA MET A 58 -17.08 21.07 11.40
C MET A 58 -16.94 22.52 11.77
N ARG A 59 -17.96 23.07 12.43
CA ARG A 59 -17.89 24.33 13.11
C ARG A 59 -17.66 24.07 14.61
N LEU A 60 -16.70 24.75 15.19
CA LEU A 60 -16.17 24.52 16.52
C LEU A 60 -16.19 25.84 17.32
N PRO A 61 -16.29 25.80 18.64
CA PRO A 61 -16.07 26.96 19.49
C PRO A 61 -14.74 27.66 19.22
N ALA A 62 -14.63 28.89 19.65
CA ALA A 62 -13.35 29.60 19.65
C ALA A 62 -12.35 28.89 20.56
N GLY A 63 -11.06 28.90 20.20
CA GLY A 63 -10.00 28.27 20.98
C GLY A 63 -8.89 27.69 20.10
N GLU A 64 -7.87 27.14 20.74
CA GLU A 64 -6.84 26.38 20.06
C GLU A 64 -7.39 24.98 19.70
N VAL A 65 -7.34 24.60 18.43
CA VAL A 65 -7.96 23.39 17.87
C VAL A 65 -6.91 22.42 17.34
N PRO A 66 -6.15 21.72 18.20
CA PRO A 66 -5.31 20.62 17.75
C PRO A 66 -6.17 19.39 17.40
N ALA A 67 -5.80 18.73 16.31
CA ALA A 67 -6.37 17.46 15.88
C ALA A 67 -5.29 16.38 15.85
N VAL A 68 -5.57 15.24 16.45
CA VAL A 68 -4.73 14.04 16.41
C VAL A 68 -5.38 13.03 15.49
N VAL A 69 -4.58 12.39 14.62
CA VAL A 69 -5.06 11.30 13.76
C VAL A 69 -4.41 9.99 14.15
N GLU A 70 -5.21 8.95 14.21
CA GLU A 70 -4.80 7.58 14.49
C GLU A 70 -5.28 6.62 13.39
N PHE A 71 -4.55 5.55 13.20
CA PHE A 71 -4.89 4.48 12.25
C PHE A 71 -5.13 3.17 13.01
N PRO A 72 -6.33 2.94 13.56
CA PRO A 72 -6.60 1.82 14.47
C PRO A 72 -6.39 0.43 13.84
N ARG A 73 -6.42 0.35 12.51
CA ARG A 73 -6.20 -0.89 11.74
C ARG A 73 -4.86 -0.90 11.00
N GLY A 74 -3.95 0.02 11.34
CA GLY A 74 -2.73 0.24 10.57
C GLY A 74 -3.02 0.75 9.16
N LEU A 75 -2.10 0.50 8.23
CA LEU A 75 -2.18 0.88 6.81
C LEU A 75 -2.20 -0.38 5.93
N PRO A 76 -3.30 -1.13 5.86
CA PRO A 76 -3.38 -2.32 5.03
C PRO A 76 -3.39 -1.95 3.55
N TYR A 77 -2.64 -2.71 2.73
CA TYR A 77 -2.61 -2.50 1.29
C TYR A 77 -3.88 -3.05 0.62
N GLY A 78 -4.38 -2.35 -0.40
CA GLY A 78 -5.52 -2.75 -1.22
C GLY A 78 -6.88 -2.73 -0.52
N ARG A 79 -6.94 -2.40 0.75
CA ARG A 79 -8.18 -2.38 1.54
C ARG A 79 -8.47 -0.99 2.07
N GLU A 80 -9.75 -0.72 2.32
CA GLU A 80 -10.19 0.50 2.98
C GLU A 80 -9.81 0.46 4.47
N PHE A 81 -9.28 1.57 4.98
CA PHE A 81 -8.96 1.72 6.39
C PHE A 81 -9.37 3.09 6.92
N PRO A 82 -9.75 3.20 8.20
CA PRO A 82 -10.12 4.45 8.83
C PRO A 82 -8.90 5.25 9.30
N ALA A 83 -8.93 6.57 9.05
CA ALA A 83 -8.17 7.59 9.75
C ALA A 83 -9.10 8.23 10.77
N ALA A 84 -8.88 7.93 12.05
CA ALA A 84 -9.70 8.41 13.15
C ALA A 84 -9.09 9.71 13.72
N PHE A 85 -9.87 10.79 13.69
CA PHE A 85 -9.46 12.08 14.23
C PHE A 85 -10.06 12.28 15.63
N THR A 86 -9.23 12.72 16.55
CA THR A 86 -9.63 13.22 17.86
C THR A 86 -9.31 14.72 17.89
N ILE A 87 -10.33 15.56 18.08
CA ILE A 87 -10.25 17.01 17.99
C ILE A 87 -10.44 17.57 19.40
N TYR A 88 -9.49 18.39 19.80
CA TYR A 88 -9.49 19.06 21.10
C TYR A 88 -9.77 20.54 20.92
N ILE A 89 -10.26 21.21 21.97
CA ILE A 89 -10.35 22.64 22.07
C ILE A 89 -9.79 23.00 23.43
N ASP A 90 -8.76 23.84 23.46
CA ASP A 90 -8.03 24.22 24.67
C ASP A 90 -7.64 23.01 25.54
N GLY A 91 -7.21 21.91 24.89
CA GLY A 91 -6.78 20.68 25.53
C GLY A 91 -7.91 19.74 25.97
N VAL A 92 -9.18 20.12 25.78
CA VAL A 92 -10.34 19.28 26.14
C VAL A 92 -10.88 18.57 24.89
N LEU A 93 -11.14 17.26 24.99
CA LEU A 93 -11.76 16.51 23.90
C LEU A 93 -13.12 17.12 23.52
N ASN A 94 -13.26 17.55 22.29
CA ASN A 94 -14.50 18.14 21.77
C ASN A 94 -15.23 17.21 20.80
N ARG A 95 -14.56 16.71 19.75
CA ARG A 95 -15.18 15.88 18.71
C ARG A 95 -14.27 14.78 18.22
N ARG A 96 -14.90 13.77 17.63
CA ARG A 96 -14.24 12.73 16.83
C ARG A 96 -14.81 12.73 15.41
N ALA A 97 -13.96 12.40 14.46
CA ALA A 97 -14.32 12.27 13.05
C ALA A 97 -13.55 11.11 12.43
N THR A 98 -13.97 10.65 11.25
CA THR A 98 -13.29 9.57 10.55
C THR A 98 -13.32 9.85 9.06
N SER A 99 -12.16 9.75 8.42
CA SER A 99 -12.04 9.61 6.97
C SER A 99 -11.64 8.19 6.64
N TYR A 100 -11.92 7.77 5.41
CA TYR A 100 -11.56 6.44 4.94
C TYR A 100 -10.65 6.56 3.73
N TYR A 101 -9.59 5.79 3.73
CA TYR A 101 -8.57 5.78 2.70
C TYR A 101 -8.35 4.37 2.17
N ARG A 102 -7.83 4.29 0.95
CA ARG A 102 -7.27 3.08 0.37
C ARG A 102 -5.83 3.36 -0.05
N LEU A 103 -4.92 2.50 0.38
CA LEU A 103 -3.52 2.55 0.02
C LEU A 103 -3.22 1.38 -0.92
N THR A 104 -2.79 1.67 -2.13
CA THR A 104 -2.30 0.68 -3.09
C THR A 104 -0.78 0.83 -3.19
N VAL A 105 -0.05 -0.22 -2.94
CA VAL A 105 1.41 -0.28 -3.10
C VAL A 105 1.71 -1.17 -4.30
N TYR A 106 2.70 -0.80 -5.10
CA TYR A 106 3.10 -1.52 -6.31
C TYR A 106 4.49 -2.10 -6.14
N ASP A 107 4.69 -3.29 -6.68
CA ASP A 107 5.99 -3.95 -6.71
C ASP A 107 6.28 -4.49 -8.11
N HIS A 108 7.58 -4.67 -8.40
CA HIS A 108 8.02 -5.29 -9.63
C HIS A 108 7.99 -6.81 -9.48
N VAL A 109 7.39 -7.48 -10.44
CA VAL A 109 7.25 -8.94 -10.43
C VAL A 109 7.55 -9.52 -11.80
N LEU A 110 8.04 -10.75 -11.83
CA LEU A 110 8.28 -11.48 -13.07
C LEU A 110 6.97 -12.11 -13.55
N VAL A 111 6.57 -11.79 -14.79
CA VAL A 111 5.30 -12.22 -15.40
C VAL A 111 5.59 -12.96 -16.70
N ALA A 112 4.91 -14.08 -16.94
CA ALA A 112 5.00 -14.82 -18.18
C ALA A 112 4.33 -14.06 -19.34
N MET A 113 5.05 -13.84 -20.44
CA MET A 113 4.53 -13.18 -21.66
C MET A 113 3.78 -14.15 -22.57
N LYS A 114 4.05 -15.43 -22.46
CA LYS A 114 3.41 -16.53 -23.16
C LYS A 114 3.33 -17.74 -22.24
N ASP A 115 2.64 -18.79 -22.68
CA ASP A 115 2.64 -20.06 -21.98
C ASP A 115 4.07 -20.66 -21.94
N ILE A 116 4.50 -21.08 -20.75
CA ILE A 116 5.80 -21.70 -20.50
C ILE A 116 5.57 -23.13 -20.07
N ARG A 117 6.19 -24.08 -20.76
CA ARG A 117 6.06 -25.51 -20.47
C ARG A 117 6.96 -25.91 -19.29
N ALA A 118 6.63 -27.03 -18.65
CA ALA A 118 7.55 -27.63 -17.69
C ALA A 118 8.91 -27.89 -18.35
N GLU A 119 9.98 -27.71 -17.59
CA GLU A 119 11.39 -27.82 -18.00
C GLU A 119 11.84 -26.72 -19.00
N GLU A 120 10.98 -25.81 -19.43
CA GLU A 120 11.37 -24.69 -20.27
C GLU A 120 12.12 -23.63 -19.47
N PRO A 121 13.27 -23.12 -19.97
CA PRO A 121 13.99 -22.02 -19.32
C PRO A 121 13.14 -20.74 -19.32
N ILE A 122 13.15 -20.02 -18.19
CA ILE A 122 12.51 -18.71 -18.07
C ILE A 122 13.53 -17.64 -18.46
N THR A 123 13.23 -16.91 -19.52
CA THR A 123 14.14 -15.94 -20.13
C THR A 123 13.39 -14.66 -20.52
N PRO A 124 14.10 -13.57 -20.88
CA PRO A 124 13.44 -12.37 -21.42
C PRO A 124 12.61 -12.59 -22.70
N ALA A 125 12.75 -13.75 -23.36
CA ALA A 125 11.94 -14.11 -24.53
C ALA A 125 10.54 -14.64 -24.18
N ASN A 126 10.31 -15.07 -22.92
CA ASN A 126 9.03 -15.64 -22.48
C ASN A 126 8.51 -15.06 -21.17
N ALA A 127 9.28 -14.18 -20.50
CA ALA A 127 8.87 -13.49 -19.29
C ALA A 127 9.37 -12.04 -19.32
N ARG A 128 8.73 -11.16 -18.55
CA ARG A 128 9.14 -9.77 -18.35
C ARG A 128 8.93 -9.35 -16.90
N VAL A 129 9.66 -8.33 -16.47
CA VAL A 129 9.38 -7.63 -15.22
C VAL A 129 8.24 -6.64 -15.47
N GLU A 130 7.23 -6.67 -14.60
CA GLU A 130 6.04 -5.84 -14.69
C GLU A 130 5.67 -5.33 -13.29
N GLU A 131 5.18 -4.09 -13.21
CA GLU A 131 4.69 -3.51 -11.97
C GLU A 131 3.26 -3.98 -11.70
N ARG A 132 3.01 -4.53 -10.52
CA ARG A 132 1.70 -5.02 -10.08
C ARG A 132 1.38 -4.54 -8.67
N ALA A 133 0.08 -4.36 -8.39
CA ALA A 133 -0.37 -4.02 -7.05
C ALA A 133 -0.15 -5.19 -6.08
N VAL A 134 0.49 -4.91 -4.94
CA VAL A 134 0.96 -5.93 -3.97
C VAL A 134 -0.18 -6.76 -3.40
N ASP A 135 -1.35 -6.16 -3.19
CA ASP A 135 -2.54 -6.84 -2.65
C ASP A 135 -3.13 -7.91 -3.58
N THR A 136 -2.73 -7.92 -4.86
CA THR A 136 -3.12 -8.92 -5.86
C THR A 136 -2.06 -10.00 -6.07
N LEU A 137 -0.90 -9.89 -5.40
CA LEU A 137 0.23 -10.80 -5.61
C LEU A 137 0.19 -12.01 -4.67
N PRO A 138 0.76 -13.14 -5.10
CA PRO A 138 1.10 -14.24 -4.21
C PRO A 138 2.07 -13.77 -3.11
N GLU A 139 2.07 -14.45 -1.97
CA GLU A 139 2.92 -14.14 -0.81
C GLU A 139 4.42 -14.09 -1.16
N LEU A 140 4.86 -14.97 -2.06
CA LEU A 140 6.24 -15.00 -2.56
C LEU A 140 6.25 -14.76 -4.07
N THR A 141 6.97 -13.74 -4.51
CA THR A 141 7.12 -13.40 -5.93
C THR A 141 8.60 -13.26 -6.29
N LEU A 142 8.88 -13.40 -7.58
CA LEU A 142 10.19 -13.10 -8.15
C LEU A 142 10.16 -11.69 -8.73
N THR A 143 11.12 -10.87 -8.34
CA THR A 143 11.19 -9.46 -8.73
C THR A 143 12.07 -9.22 -9.96
N ASP A 144 12.97 -10.16 -10.26
CA ASP A 144 13.93 -10.05 -11.35
C ASP A 144 14.40 -11.43 -11.84
N PHE A 145 15.10 -11.45 -12.98
CA PHE A 145 15.65 -12.68 -13.57
C PHE A 145 16.83 -13.25 -12.80
N GLY A 146 17.57 -12.45 -12.02
CA GLY A 146 18.72 -12.90 -11.25
C GLY A 146 18.35 -13.95 -10.20
N ARG A 147 17.12 -13.90 -9.71
CA ARG A 147 16.60 -14.86 -8.72
C ARG A 147 16.18 -16.22 -9.30
N LEU A 148 16.26 -16.39 -10.61
CA LEU A 148 16.00 -17.70 -11.25
C LEU A 148 17.11 -18.71 -10.97
N GLU A 149 18.37 -18.25 -10.76
CA GLU A 149 19.52 -19.10 -10.38
C GLU A 149 19.71 -20.34 -11.28
N GLY A 150 19.49 -20.19 -12.59
CA GLY A 150 19.59 -21.31 -13.52
C GLY A 150 18.45 -22.32 -13.46
N ARG A 151 17.38 -22.02 -12.72
CA ARG A 151 16.18 -22.86 -12.64
C ARG A 151 15.33 -22.75 -13.89
N VAL A 152 14.51 -23.78 -14.10
CA VAL A 152 13.54 -23.87 -15.20
C VAL A 152 12.10 -23.89 -14.61
N ALA A 153 11.10 -23.76 -15.47
CA ALA A 153 9.72 -23.95 -15.07
C ALA A 153 9.52 -25.40 -14.56
N GLY A 154 9.16 -25.57 -13.31
CA GLY A 154 8.87 -26.88 -12.71
C GLY A 154 7.48 -27.41 -13.08
N ARG A 155 6.64 -26.57 -13.65
CA ARG A 155 5.28 -26.89 -14.10
C ARG A 155 4.87 -25.95 -15.23
N TYR A 156 3.74 -26.24 -15.87
CA TYR A 156 3.14 -25.35 -16.84
C TYR A 156 2.75 -24.01 -16.20
N ILE A 157 3.21 -22.89 -16.80
CA ILE A 157 2.91 -21.52 -16.39
C ILE A 157 2.13 -20.86 -17.52
N ARG A 158 0.94 -20.36 -17.20
CA ARG A 158 0.10 -19.68 -18.20
C ARG A 158 0.64 -18.29 -18.50
N LYS A 159 0.37 -17.81 -19.70
CA LYS A 159 0.53 -16.40 -20.07
C LYS A 159 -0.12 -15.48 -19.01
N ASP A 160 0.50 -14.34 -18.74
CA ASP A 160 0.10 -13.31 -17.78
C ASP A 160 0.12 -13.74 -16.29
N ALA A 161 0.58 -14.96 -16.00
CA ALA A 161 0.76 -15.42 -14.63
C ALA A 161 2.02 -14.80 -14.00
N VAL A 162 1.90 -14.40 -12.72
CA VAL A 162 3.05 -14.01 -11.89
C VAL A 162 3.86 -15.25 -11.57
N ILE A 163 5.16 -15.21 -11.84
CA ILE A 163 6.08 -16.32 -11.62
C ILE A 163 6.54 -16.30 -10.16
N THR A 164 6.32 -17.42 -9.47
CA THR A 164 6.70 -17.59 -8.07
C THR A 164 7.83 -18.62 -7.91
N PRO A 165 8.60 -18.56 -6.81
CA PRO A 165 9.64 -19.57 -6.54
C PRO A 165 9.13 -21.03 -6.57
N GLN A 166 7.87 -21.25 -6.18
CA GLN A 166 7.25 -22.57 -6.18
C GLN A 166 6.95 -23.12 -7.59
N MET A 167 7.01 -22.29 -8.61
CA MET A 167 6.87 -22.69 -10.01
C MET A 167 8.19 -23.08 -10.66
N LEU A 168 9.29 -22.98 -9.94
CA LEU A 168 10.63 -23.29 -10.43
C LEU A 168 11.08 -24.67 -10.00
N ALA A 169 11.92 -25.29 -10.82
CA ALA A 169 12.62 -26.54 -10.52
C ALA A 169 14.07 -26.44 -11.01
N MET A 170 14.93 -27.28 -10.46
CA MET A 170 16.25 -27.51 -11.04
C MET A 170 16.10 -28.23 -12.38
N PRO A 171 16.87 -27.85 -13.42
CA PRO A 171 16.83 -28.55 -14.69
C PRO A 171 17.22 -30.01 -14.51
N LEU A 172 16.50 -30.91 -15.16
CA LEU A 172 16.81 -32.31 -15.17
C LEU A 172 18.08 -32.54 -16.01
N VAL A 173 19.18 -32.81 -15.34
CA VAL A 173 20.49 -33.10 -15.97
C VAL A 173 20.48 -34.48 -16.61
N MET A 174 19.67 -35.42 -16.08
CA MET A 174 19.52 -36.79 -16.60
C MET A 174 18.06 -37.22 -16.59
N ARG A 175 17.62 -37.87 -17.67
CA ARG A 175 16.35 -38.60 -17.71
C ARG A 175 16.65 -40.10 -17.58
N ALA A 176 15.76 -40.83 -16.93
CA ALA A 176 15.83 -42.29 -16.89
C ALA A 176 15.88 -42.85 -18.33
N GLY A 177 16.91 -43.65 -18.66
CA GLY A 177 17.14 -44.18 -19.99
C GLY A 177 18.17 -43.45 -20.85
N ASN A 178 18.74 -42.32 -20.40
CA ASN A 178 19.86 -41.72 -21.09
C ASN A 178 21.14 -42.50 -20.83
N ALA A 179 21.94 -42.77 -21.86
CA ALA A 179 23.28 -43.32 -21.73
C ALA A 179 24.17 -42.28 -21.06
N VAL A 180 24.83 -42.64 -19.99
CA VAL A 180 25.77 -41.78 -19.26
C VAL A 180 27.18 -42.33 -19.50
N GLU A 181 28.06 -41.54 -20.09
CA GLU A 181 29.46 -41.86 -20.15
C GLU A 181 30.13 -41.37 -18.86
N LEU A 182 30.61 -42.29 -18.02
CA LEU A 182 31.34 -41.97 -16.78
C LEU A 182 32.83 -41.84 -17.13
N ILE A 183 33.30 -40.62 -17.30
CA ILE A 183 34.73 -40.34 -17.43
C ILE A 183 35.33 -40.31 -16.03
N LEU A 184 36.00 -41.41 -15.65
CA LEU A 184 36.79 -41.48 -14.45
C LEU A 184 38.22 -40.98 -14.81
N ASP A 185 38.53 -39.75 -14.42
CA ASP A 185 39.89 -39.24 -14.47
C ASP A 185 40.65 -39.81 -13.26
N ALA A 186 41.29 -40.97 -13.49
CA ALA A 186 42.16 -41.60 -12.48
C ALA A 186 43.54 -40.96 -12.54
N ASN A 187 43.68 -39.71 -12.12
CA ASN A 187 44.98 -39.11 -11.88
C ASN A 187 45.55 -39.64 -10.57
N GLY A 188 46.40 -40.59 -10.79
CA GLY A 188 47.51 -41.16 -10.02
C GLY A 188 47.63 -40.79 -8.55
N ILE A 189 47.35 -41.76 -7.69
CA ILE A 189 48.00 -41.85 -6.39
C ILE A 189 49.40 -42.48 -6.66
N VAL A 190 50.46 -41.70 -6.44
CA VAL A 190 51.80 -42.17 -6.18
C VAL A 190 52.03 -42.14 -4.70
#